data_69cb9b931ca7290645734e6e22db55a2
#
_entry.id   69cb9b931ca7290645734e6e22db55a2
#
_cell.length_a   1.000
_cell.length_b   1.000
_cell.length_c   1.000
_cell.angle_alpha   90.00
_cell.angle_beta   90.00
_cell.angle_gamma   90.00
#
_symmetry.space_group_name_H-M   'P 1'
#
loop_
_entity.id
_entity.type
_entity.pdbx_description
1 polymer ?
#
loop_
_entity_poly.entity_id
_entity_poly.type
_entity_poly.pdbx_seq_one_letter_code
_entity_poly.pdbx_strand_id
1 'polypeptide(L)'
;MLTSPIVAKDKAKILAEALPYIQRFHGKTIVIKYGGNAMIEENLKHGFARDVVLLKLVGMNPVVVHGGGPQIDEMLKRVGKQGEFIQGMRVTDAETMNVVEMVLGGSVNKDIVNLINRHGGKAVGLTGKDGAFIRAKKMLMADRETAGKWINIGQVGEIESIDPALIALLDTQDFIPVIAPIGVGADGESYNINADLVAGKLAEILKAEKLILLSNIPGVLDKEGNLLTGLTAQRVDELFADGTISGGMLPKIGSALDAVKKGVKSCHIIDGRVEHALLLEILTDQGIGTLIKEN
;
A
#
# COMPACT_ATOMS: atom_id res chain seq x y z
N MET A 1 12.58 -29.90 -9.15
CA MET A 1 14.02 -29.71 -9.43
C MET A 1 14.68 -29.29 -8.12
N LEU A 2 15.61 -30.07 -7.59
CA LEU A 2 16.38 -29.71 -6.40
C LEU A 2 17.32 -28.57 -6.80
N THR A 3 17.04 -27.34 -6.34
CA THR A 3 17.99 -26.23 -6.51
C THR A 3 19.29 -26.62 -5.82
N SER A 4 20.41 -26.54 -6.53
CA SER A 4 21.74 -26.76 -5.98
C SER A 4 21.92 -25.89 -4.72
N PRO A 5 22.43 -26.41 -3.61
CA PRO A 5 22.60 -25.62 -2.40
C PRO A 5 23.56 -24.47 -2.69
N ILE A 6 23.10 -23.22 -2.43
CA ILE A 6 23.95 -22.03 -2.54
C ILE A 6 25.16 -22.23 -1.63
N VAL A 7 26.37 -22.13 -2.19
CA VAL A 7 27.62 -22.30 -1.45
C VAL A 7 27.73 -21.19 -0.38
N ALA A 8 28.28 -21.48 0.78
CA ALA A 8 28.41 -20.52 1.90
C ALA A 8 29.07 -19.20 1.47
N LYS A 9 30.04 -19.25 0.56
CA LYS A 9 30.70 -18.08 -0.01
C LYS A 9 29.72 -17.17 -0.78
N ASP A 10 28.79 -17.76 -1.55
CA ASP A 10 27.80 -16.99 -2.32
C ASP A 10 26.78 -16.33 -1.39
N LYS A 11 26.38 -17.00 -0.31
CA LYS A 11 25.52 -16.40 0.73
C LYS A 11 26.18 -15.18 1.37
N ALA A 12 27.46 -15.28 1.72
CA ALA A 12 28.21 -14.16 2.29
C ALA A 12 28.34 -12.99 1.30
N LYS A 13 28.54 -13.29 0.01
CA LYS A 13 28.61 -12.26 -1.04
C LYS A 13 27.27 -11.53 -1.20
N ILE A 14 26.15 -12.26 -1.28
CA ILE A 14 24.79 -11.67 -1.38
C ILE A 14 24.53 -10.76 -0.19
N LEU A 15 24.84 -11.19 1.04
CA LEU A 15 24.68 -10.34 2.24
C LEU A 15 25.53 -9.08 2.20
N ALA A 16 26.78 -9.18 1.69
CA ALA A 16 27.66 -8.03 1.56
C ALA A 16 27.18 -7.05 0.49
N GLU A 17 26.56 -7.54 -0.60
CA GLU A 17 25.97 -6.71 -1.67
C GLU A 17 24.77 -5.89 -1.16
N ALA A 18 24.05 -6.33 -0.15
CA ALA A 18 22.94 -5.57 0.46
C ALA A 18 23.42 -4.40 1.35
N LEU A 19 24.69 -4.40 1.81
CA LEU A 19 25.19 -3.44 2.78
C LEU A 19 25.04 -1.96 2.36
N PRO A 20 25.35 -1.53 1.13
CA PRO A 20 25.17 -0.14 0.70
C PRO A 20 23.71 0.34 0.81
N TYR A 21 22.76 -0.54 0.51
CA TYR A 21 21.33 -0.23 0.60
C TYR A 21 20.87 -0.12 2.06
N ILE A 22 21.33 -1.03 2.91
CA ILE A 22 21.08 -0.97 4.36
C ILE A 22 21.60 0.35 4.93
N GLN A 23 22.84 0.73 4.62
CA GLN A 23 23.42 2.01 5.06
C GLN A 23 22.63 3.21 4.55
N ARG A 24 22.22 3.20 3.28
CA ARG A 24 21.45 4.28 2.64
C ARG A 24 20.08 4.48 3.27
N PHE A 25 19.41 3.39 3.60
CA PHE A 25 18.01 3.42 4.06
C PHE A 25 17.85 3.27 5.58
N HIS A 26 18.94 3.13 6.32
CA HIS A 26 18.93 3.11 7.79
C HIS A 26 18.28 4.39 8.34
N GLY A 27 17.33 4.24 9.28
CA GLY A 27 16.56 5.33 9.85
C GLY A 27 15.53 5.96 8.91
N LYS A 28 15.37 5.44 7.66
CA LYS A 28 14.42 5.99 6.70
C LYS A 28 13.06 5.30 6.82
N THR A 29 12.00 6.09 6.65
CA THR A 29 10.63 5.58 6.59
C THR A 29 10.34 5.03 5.20
N ILE A 30 9.81 3.81 5.16
CA ILE A 30 9.34 3.12 3.95
C ILE A 30 7.86 2.84 4.14
N VAL A 31 7.01 3.49 3.37
CA VAL A 31 5.57 3.21 3.38
C VAL A 31 5.27 2.12 2.35
N ILE A 32 4.59 1.07 2.79
CA ILE A 32 4.31 -0.12 2.00
C ILE A 32 2.81 -0.34 1.93
N LYS A 33 2.24 -0.21 0.75
CA LYS A 33 0.85 -0.64 0.52
C LYS A 33 0.84 -2.14 0.20
N TYR A 34 0.22 -2.91 1.07
CA TYR A 34 0.08 -4.35 0.98
C TYR A 34 -1.31 -4.73 0.46
N GLY A 35 -1.39 -5.48 -0.63
CA GLY A 35 -2.66 -5.82 -1.25
C GLY A 35 -2.51 -6.80 -2.41
N GLY A 36 -3.63 -7.17 -3.00
CA GLY A 36 -3.68 -8.11 -4.12
C GLY A 36 -3.42 -9.56 -3.71
N ASN A 37 -2.88 -10.36 -4.63
CA ASN A 37 -2.63 -11.78 -4.43
C ASN A 37 -1.60 -12.07 -3.34
N ALA A 38 -0.71 -11.11 -3.05
CA ALA A 38 0.21 -11.20 -1.91
C ALA A 38 -0.49 -11.42 -0.57
N MET A 39 -1.78 -11.06 -0.46
CA MET A 39 -2.62 -11.27 0.73
C MET A 39 -3.40 -12.59 0.72
N ILE A 40 -3.29 -13.40 -0.32
CA ILE A 40 -4.10 -14.61 -0.50
C ILE A 40 -3.24 -15.86 -0.36
N GLU A 41 -2.12 -15.92 -1.06
CA GLU A 41 -1.23 -17.08 -1.07
C GLU A 41 -0.38 -17.13 0.19
N GLU A 42 -0.43 -18.26 0.93
CA GLU A 42 0.25 -18.41 2.22
C GLU A 42 1.77 -18.18 2.14
N ASN A 43 2.43 -18.67 1.09
CA ASN A 43 3.87 -18.46 0.91
C ASN A 43 4.21 -16.99 0.75
N LEU A 44 3.39 -16.24 -0.01
CA LEU A 44 3.58 -14.80 -0.24
C LEU A 44 3.32 -14.00 1.03
N LYS A 45 2.29 -14.37 1.83
CA LYS A 45 2.03 -13.75 3.13
C LYS A 45 3.22 -13.91 4.08
N HIS A 46 3.74 -15.13 4.19
CA HIS A 46 4.91 -15.41 5.02
C HIS A 46 6.18 -14.72 4.51
N GLY A 47 6.37 -14.67 3.20
CA GLY A 47 7.46 -13.90 2.55
C GLY A 47 7.38 -12.42 2.90
N PHE A 48 6.23 -11.81 2.67
CA PHE A 48 5.97 -10.40 3.01
C PHE A 48 6.27 -10.08 4.48
N ALA A 49 5.77 -10.90 5.41
CA ALA A 49 5.99 -10.68 6.84
C ALA A 49 7.48 -10.74 7.21
N ARG A 50 8.23 -11.70 6.65
CA ARG A 50 9.69 -11.80 6.84
C ARG A 50 10.42 -10.60 6.27
N ASP A 51 10.02 -10.13 5.09
CA ASP A 51 10.61 -8.96 4.45
C ASP A 51 10.45 -7.72 5.34
N VAL A 52 9.22 -7.45 5.80
CA VAL A 52 8.93 -6.31 6.69
C VAL A 52 9.72 -6.38 7.99
N VAL A 53 9.81 -7.58 8.60
CA VAL A 53 10.62 -7.79 9.81
C VAL A 53 12.10 -7.53 9.54
N LEU A 54 12.63 -8.04 8.42
CA LEU A 54 14.02 -7.81 8.04
C LEU A 54 14.32 -6.31 7.86
N LEU A 55 13.44 -5.58 7.15
CA LEU A 55 13.59 -4.13 6.98
C LEU A 55 13.68 -3.40 8.34
N LYS A 56 12.81 -3.77 9.31
CA LYS A 56 12.86 -3.18 10.66
C LYS A 56 14.15 -3.55 11.39
N LEU A 57 14.58 -4.81 11.33
CA LEU A 57 15.80 -5.29 12.00
C LEU A 57 17.08 -4.64 11.47
N VAL A 58 17.13 -4.27 10.19
CA VAL A 58 18.29 -3.55 9.62
C VAL A 58 18.17 -2.02 9.80
N GLY A 59 17.23 -1.56 10.61
CA GLY A 59 17.12 -0.16 11.03
C GLY A 59 16.28 0.74 10.12
N MET A 60 15.50 0.19 9.20
CA MET A 60 14.49 0.95 8.45
C MET A 60 13.19 1.04 9.27
N ASN A 61 12.34 2.00 8.92
CA ASN A 61 11.03 2.22 9.56
C ASN A 61 9.89 1.88 8.60
N PRO A 62 9.51 0.58 8.47
CA PRO A 62 8.40 0.17 7.63
C PRO A 62 7.06 0.57 8.26
N VAL A 63 6.18 1.17 7.46
CA VAL A 63 4.78 1.46 7.78
C VAL A 63 3.91 0.75 6.76
N VAL A 64 3.08 -0.18 7.19
CA VAL A 64 2.25 -1.00 6.31
C VAL A 64 0.84 -0.42 6.25
N VAL A 65 0.33 -0.19 5.04
CA VAL A 65 -1.08 0.10 4.78
C VAL A 65 -1.66 -1.07 3.97
N HIS A 66 -2.69 -1.72 4.47
CA HIS A 66 -3.21 -2.90 3.78
C HIS A 66 -4.54 -2.65 3.07
N GLY A 67 -4.79 -3.42 2.01
CA GLY A 67 -6.11 -3.54 1.40
C GLY A 67 -6.93 -4.67 2.05
N GLY A 68 -7.87 -5.22 1.29
CA GLY A 68 -8.74 -6.31 1.76
C GLY A 68 -10.03 -6.43 0.96
N GLY A 69 -10.03 -5.96 -0.30
CA GLY A 69 -11.19 -6.02 -1.20
C GLY A 69 -11.78 -7.43 -1.32
N PRO A 70 -11.00 -8.46 -1.64
CA PRO A 70 -11.50 -9.84 -1.75
C PRO A 70 -12.12 -10.35 -0.45
N GLN A 71 -11.54 -10.04 0.72
CA GLN A 71 -12.06 -10.44 2.02
C GLN A 71 -13.38 -9.73 2.37
N ILE A 72 -13.50 -8.46 1.97
CA ILE A 72 -14.78 -7.71 2.10
C ILE A 72 -15.84 -8.36 1.19
N ASP A 73 -15.51 -8.69 -0.07
CA ASP A 73 -16.47 -9.31 -1.00
C ASP A 73 -16.92 -10.69 -0.50
N GLU A 74 -16.01 -11.48 0.03
CA GLU A 74 -16.35 -12.76 0.65
C GLU A 74 -17.31 -12.60 1.83
N MET A 75 -17.05 -11.63 2.72
CA MET A 75 -17.92 -11.39 3.87
C MET A 75 -19.28 -10.82 3.44
N LEU A 76 -19.33 -9.89 2.49
CA LEU A 76 -20.60 -9.38 1.94
C LEU A 76 -21.45 -10.53 1.38
N LYS A 77 -20.84 -11.43 0.61
CA LYS A 77 -21.52 -12.62 0.09
C LYS A 77 -22.09 -13.50 1.21
N ARG A 78 -21.35 -13.68 2.31
CA ARG A 78 -21.80 -14.48 3.47
C ARG A 78 -22.99 -13.87 4.18
N VAL A 79 -23.13 -12.54 4.17
CA VAL A 79 -24.30 -11.83 4.71
C VAL A 79 -25.40 -11.57 3.65
N GLY A 80 -25.29 -12.19 2.47
CA GLY A 80 -26.32 -12.10 1.42
C GLY A 80 -26.27 -10.81 0.58
N LYS A 81 -25.14 -10.08 0.61
CA LYS A 81 -24.97 -8.81 -0.11
C LYS A 81 -23.90 -8.93 -1.20
N GLN A 82 -24.03 -8.16 -2.28
CA GLN A 82 -23.01 -8.05 -3.30
C GLN A 82 -22.34 -6.68 -3.23
N GLY A 83 -21.01 -6.66 -3.43
CA GLY A 83 -20.26 -5.42 -3.53
C GLY A 83 -20.45 -4.78 -4.91
N GLU A 84 -20.67 -3.48 -4.92
CA GLU A 84 -20.74 -2.67 -6.13
C GLU A 84 -19.53 -1.74 -6.21
N PHE A 85 -19.08 -1.45 -7.44
CA PHE A 85 -17.96 -0.54 -7.70
C PHE A 85 -18.36 0.50 -8.74
N ILE A 86 -18.05 1.76 -8.46
CA ILE A 86 -18.19 2.86 -9.40
C ILE A 86 -16.81 3.52 -9.55
N GLN A 87 -16.31 3.59 -10.77
CA GLN A 87 -15.00 4.16 -11.10
C GLN A 87 -13.84 3.62 -10.23
N GLY A 88 -13.90 2.32 -9.87
CA GLY A 88 -12.89 1.67 -9.04
C GLY A 88 -13.03 1.87 -7.53
N MET A 89 -14.01 2.64 -7.08
CA MET A 89 -14.35 2.80 -5.66
C MET A 89 -15.53 1.92 -5.28
N ARG A 90 -15.44 1.25 -4.12
CA ARG A 90 -16.54 0.43 -3.61
C ARG A 90 -17.67 1.31 -3.10
N VAL A 91 -18.87 1.14 -3.64
CA VAL A 91 -20.08 1.75 -3.07
C VAL A 91 -20.26 1.21 -1.65
N THR A 92 -20.29 2.11 -0.66
CA THR A 92 -20.22 1.75 0.75
C THR A 92 -21.38 2.39 1.51
N ASP A 93 -22.55 1.74 1.51
CA ASP A 93 -23.65 2.13 2.40
C ASP A 93 -23.33 1.77 3.86
N ALA A 94 -24.17 2.15 4.80
CA ALA A 94 -23.93 1.96 6.24
C ALA A 94 -23.73 0.47 6.60
N GLU A 95 -24.48 -0.44 6.01
CA GLU A 95 -24.35 -1.88 6.25
C GLU A 95 -23.02 -2.41 5.67
N THR A 96 -22.67 -1.99 4.47
CA THR A 96 -21.37 -2.30 3.86
C THR A 96 -20.22 -1.73 4.68
N MET A 97 -20.37 -0.51 5.24
CA MET A 97 -19.35 0.08 6.10
C MET A 97 -19.10 -0.73 7.37
N ASN A 98 -20.15 -1.26 8.00
CA ASN A 98 -20.00 -2.17 9.14
C ASN A 98 -19.19 -3.42 8.77
N VAL A 99 -19.47 -4.01 7.60
CA VAL A 99 -18.69 -5.16 7.09
C VAL A 99 -17.23 -4.74 6.84
N VAL A 100 -16.99 -3.59 6.22
CA VAL A 100 -15.63 -3.06 5.97
C VAL A 100 -14.87 -2.90 7.28
N GLU A 101 -15.48 -2.31 8.33
CA GLU A 101 -14.83 -2.15 9.63
C GLU A 101 -14.48 -3.50 10.28
N MET A 102 -15.41 -4.45 10.30
CA MET A 102 -15.16 -5.79 10.84
C MET A 102 -14.05 -6.52 10.09
N VAL A 103 -14.07 -6.47 8.77
CA VAL A 103 -13.11 -7.18 7.93
C VAL A 103 -11.75 -6.53 7.97
N LEU A 104 -11.66 -5.23 7.66
CA LEU A 104 -10.37 -4.55 7.58
C LEU A 104 -9.76 -4.32 8.96
N GLY A 105 -10.52 -3.77 9.92
CA GLY A 105 -9.98 -3.44 11.25
C GLY A 105 -9.82 -4.65 12.17
N GLY A 106 -10.70 -5.63 12.04
CA GLY A 106 -10.71 -6.84 12.88
C GLY A 106 -9.93 -8.01 12.29
N SER A 107 -10.38 -8.56 11.16
CA SER A 107 -9.83 -9.80 10.59
C SER A 107 -8.49 -9.54 9.89
N VAL A 108 -8.52 -8.84 8.76
CA VAL A 108 -7.34 -8.68 7.88
C VAL A 108 -6.17 -8.00 8.62
N ASN A 109 -6.45 -6.91 9.32
CA ASN A 109 -5.43 -6.18 10.07
C ASN A 109 -4.75 -7.07 11.11
N LYS A 110 -5.52 -7.82 11.91
CA LYS A 110 -4.99 -8.66 12.99
C LYS A 110 -4.28 -9.91 12.46
N ASP A 111 -4.68 -10.43 11.32
CA ASP A 111 -3.96 -11.53 10.65
C ASP A 111 -2.56 -11.08 10.21
N ILE A 112 -2.45 -9.90 9.60
CA ILE A 112 -1.16 -9.31 9.20
C ILE A 112 -0.27 -9.06 10.43
N VAL A 113 -0.82 -8.42 11.47
CA VAL A 113 -0.11 -8.15 12.73
C VAL A 113 0.40 -9.45 13.35
N ASN A 114 -0.46 -10.46 13.47
CA ASN A 114 -0.08 -11.75 14.04
C ASN A 114 1.02 -12.41 13.21
N LEU A 115 0.93 -12.35 11.88
CA LEU A 115 1.91 -12.95 11.00
C LEU A 115 3.30 -12.28 11.15
N ILE A 116 3.36 -10.95 11.17
CA ILE A 116 4.61 -10.20 11.41
C ILE A 116 5.19 -10.56 12.79
N ASN A 117 4.35 -10.61 13.84
CA ASN A 117 4.79 -10.95 15.19
C ASN A 117 5.31 -12.39 15.29
N ARG A 118 4.69 -13.34 14.58
CA ARG A 118 5.19 -14.74 14.50
C ARG A 118 6.56 -14.85 13.85
N HIS A 119 6.95 -13.90 13.00
CA HIS A 119 8.28 -13.81 12.40
C HIS A 119 9.26 -12.95 13.20
N GLY A 120 8.91 -12.57 14.43
CA GLY A 120 9.80 -11.86 15.35
C GLY A 120 9.74 -10.33 15.27
N GLY A 121 8.77 -9.78 14.51
CA GLY A 121 8.49 -8.35 14.53
C GLY A 121 7.69 -7.92 15.76
N LYS A 122 7.52 -6.60 15.92
CA LYS A 122 6.62 -5.99 16.92
C LYS A 122 5.58 -5.16 16.16
N ALA A 123 4.57 -5.80 15.58
CA ALA A 123 3.54 -5.09 14.83
C ALA A 123 2.37 -4.67 15.71
N VAL A 124 1.81 -3.49 15.42
CA VAL A 124 0.58 -2.95 16.01
C VAL A 124 -0.38 -2.58 14.91
N GLY A 125 -1.61 -3.05 15.00
CA GLY A 125 -2.67 -2.78 14.04
C GLY A 125 -3.52 -1.60 14.46
N LEU A 126 -3.74 -0.69 13.51
CA LEU A 126 -4.49 0.55 13.66
C LEU A 126 -5.53 0.70 12.56
N THR A 127 -6.57 1.45 12.87
CA THR A 127 -7.47 2.11 11.91
C THR A 127 -7.31 3.61 12.06
N GLY A 128 -7.72 4.42 11.11
CA GLY A 128 -7.69 5.88 11.26
C GLY A 128 -8.56 6.44 12.38
N LYS A 129 -9.43 5.60 12.97
CA LYS A 129 -10.24 5.94 14.14
C LYS A 129 -9.42 5.97 15.43
N ASP A 130 -8.33 5.20 15.50
CA ASP A 130 -7.45 5.16 16.67
C ASP A 130 -6.76 6.51 16.85
N GLY A 131 -7.03 7.20 17.95
CA GLY A 131 -6.62 8.58 18.15
C GLY A 131 -7.16 9.55 17.10
N ALA A 132 -8.12 9.12 16.27
CA ALA A 132 -8.66 9.88 15.14
C ALA A 132 -7.56 10.41 14.19
N PHE A 133 -6.49 9.62 14.01
CA PHE A 133 -5.30 10.08 13.31
C PHE A 133 -5.50 10.22 11.79
N ILE A 134 -6.50 9.54 11.17
CA ILE A 134 -6.91 9.79 9.79
C ILE A 134 -8.28 10.45 9.81
N ARG A 135 -8.32 11.75 9.62
CA ARG A 135 -9.55 12.51 9.44
C ARG A 135 -10.00 12.43 7.99
N ALA A 136 -11.28 12.18 7.81
CA ALA A 136 -11.87 12.02 6.49
C ALA A 136 -13.21 12.76 6.41
N LYS A 137 -13.56 13.14 5.19
CA LYS A 137 -14.89 13.63 4.82
C LYS A 137 -15.48 12.76 3.72
N LYS A 138 -16.77 12.87 3.52
CA LYS A 138 -17.46 12.14 2.46
C LYS A 138 -16.91 12.52 1.10
N MET A 139 -16.50 11.51 0.33
CA MET A 139 -16.06 11.71 -1.05
C MET A 139 -17.27 11.97 -1.96
N LEU A 140 -17.21 13.03 -2.75
CA LEU A 140 -18.15 13.30 -3.82
C LEU A 140 -17.49 12.91 -5.15
N MET A 141 -18.11 12.01 -5.88
CA MET A 141 -17.58 11.53 -7.15
C MET A 141 -18.30 12.20 -8.32
N ALA A 142 -17.53 12.85 -9.20
CA ALA A 142 -18.11 13.40 -10.44
C ALA A 142 -18.52 12.27 -11.39
N ASP A 143 -19.72 12.39 -11.95
CA ASP A 143 -20.17 11.50 -13.01
C ASP A 143 -19.38 11.79 -14.29
N ARG A 144 -18.73 10.76 -14.85
CA ARG A 144 -17.93 10.91 -16.08
C ARG A 144 -18.79 11.02 -17.34
N GLU A 145 -20.04 10.54 -17.27
CA GLU A 145 -20.95 10.54 -18.40
C GLU A 145 -21.82 11.80 -18.44
N THR A 146 -22.04 12.43 -17.29
CA THR A 146 -22.92 13.60 -17.18
C THR A 146 -22.18 14.74 -16.46
N ALA A 147 -21.72 15.71 -17.23
CA ALA A 147 -21.03 16.88 -16.69
C ALA A 147 -21.89 17.62 -15.64
N GLY A 148 -21.28 17.93 -14.49
CA GLY A 148 -21.94 18.64 -13.38
C GLY A 148 -22.79 17.77 -12.47
N LYS A 149 -22.95 16.47 -12.74
CA LYS A 149 -23.63 15.54 -11.84
C LYS A 149 -22.65 14.86 -10.89
N TRP A 150 -23.09 14.66 -9.65
CA TRP A 150 -22.35 13.98 -8.59
C TRP A 150 -23.00 12.65 -8.25
N ILE A 151 -22.19 11.62 -8.10
CA ILE A 151 -22.61 10.28 -7.69
C ILE A 151 -22.35 10.13 -6.20
N ASN A 152 -23.38 9.71 -5.47
CA ASN A 152 -23.25 9.35 -4.07
C ASN A 152 -22.85 7.86 -3.95
N ILE A 153 -21.63 7.62 -3.49
CA ILE A 153 -21.08 6.26 -3.29
C ILE A 153 -21.08 5.85 -1.81
N GLY A 154 -21.89 6.51 -0.98
CA GLY A 154 -22.05 6.18 0.44
C GLY A 154 -20.94 6.71 1.32
N GLN A 155 -20.49 5.91 2.29
CA GLN A 155 -19.44 6.21 3.26
C GLN A 155 -18.04 5.92 2.68
N VAL A 156 -17.76 6.45 1.51
CA VAL A 156 -16.41 6.49 0.94
C VAL A 156 -15.78 7.81 1.31
N GLY A 157 -14.55 7.75 1.81
CA GLY A 157 -13.86 8.92 2.37
C GLY A 157 -12.78 9.51 1.47
N GLU A 158 -12.69 10.83 1.53
CA GLU A 158 -11.52 11.62 1.12
C GLU A 158 -10.75 12.03 2.36
N ILE A 159 -9.43 11.90 2.34
CA ILE A 159 -8.58 12.24 3.48
C ILE A 159 -8.51 13.77 3.62
N GLU A 160 -8.92 14.29 4.77
CA GLU A 160 -8.75 15.71 5.12
C GLU A 160 -7.38 15.96 5.74
N SER A 161 -7.00 15.13 6.71
CA SER A 161 -5.70 15.24 7.39
C SER A 161 -5.28 13.91 7.99
N ILE A 162 -3.98 13.76 8.21
CA ILE A 162 -3.41 12.66 8.99
C ILE A 162 -2.49 13.26 10.04
N ASP A 163 -2.70 12.89 11.31
CA ASP A 163 -1.79 13.23 12.39
C ASP A 163 -0.69 12.15 12.51
N PRO A 164 0.58 12.46 12.27
CA PRO A 164 1.65 11.49 12.33
C PRO A 164 2.07 11.11 13.76
N ALA A 165 1.58 11.79 14.78
CA ALA A 165 2.07 11.65 16.16
C ALA A 165 1.99 10.20 16.68
N LEU A 166 0.87 9.49 16.39
CA LEU A 166 0.72 8.09 16.80
C LEU A 166 1.74 7.17 16.12
N ILE A 167 2.00 7.37 14.82
CA ILE A 167 2.98 6.57 14.07
C ILE A 167 4.40 6.87 14.58
N ALA A 168 4.73 8.14 14.81
CA ALA A 168 6.01 8.54 15.37
C ALA A 168 6.24 7.94 16.76
N LEU A 169 5.22 7.91 17.62
CA LEU A 169 5.31 7.27 18.93
C LEU A 169 5.61 5.77 18.81
N LEU A 170 4.92 5.06 17.93
CA LEU A 170 5.16 3.64 17.70
C LEU A 170 6.56 3.35 17.16
N ASP A 171 7.05 4.19 16.27
CA ASP A 171 8.39 4.05 15.70
C ASP A 171 9.49 4.21 16.77
N THR A 172 9.34 5.14 17.72
CA THR A 172 10.30 5.31 18.84
C THR A 172 10.40 4.09 19.75
N GLN A 173 9.43 3.19 19.71
CA GLN A 173 9.38 1.94 20.50
C GLN A 173 9.60 0.69 19.64
N ASP A 174 10.13 0.86 18.44
CA ASP A 174 10.41 -0.20 17.47
C ASP A 174 9.21 -1.00 17.01
N PHE A 175 7.99 -0.45 17.12
CA PHE A 175 6.81 -1.07 16.56
C PHE A 175 6.71 -0.86 15.04
N ILE A 176 6.07 -1.81 14.38
CA ILE A 176 5.71 -1.75 12.96
C ILE A 176 4.21 -1.42 12.87
N PRO A 177 3.83 -0.20 12.46
CA PRO A 177 2.42 0.15 12.28
C PRO A 177 1.81 -0.60 11.10
N VAL A 178 0.64 -1.22 11.31
CA VAL A 178 -0.17 -1.87 10.27
C VAL A 178 -1.53 -1.19 10.23
N ILE A 179 -1.82 -0.47 9.15
CA ILE A 179 -2.92 0.48 9.07
C ILE A 179 -4.01 -0.04 8.14
N ALA A 180 -5.22 -0.18 8.66
CA ALA A 180 -6.42 -0.38 7.87
C ALA A 180 -6.90 0.97 7.32
N PRO A 181 -7.29 1.07 6.04
CA PRO A 181 -7.63 2.33 5.39
C PRO A 181 -9.07 2.79 5.72
N ILE A 182 -9.32 3.03 6.99
CA ILE A 182 -10.59 3.52 7.53
C ILE A 182 -10.32 4.87 8.18
N GLY A 183 -11.00 5.92 7.75
CA GLY A 183 -10.95 7.24 8.36
C GLY A 183 -12.17 7.55 9.21
N VAL A 184 -12.11 8.64 9.99
CA VAL A 184 -13.20 9.12 10.82
C VAL A 184 -13.54 10.57 10.50
N GLY A 185 -14.82 10.86 10.34
CA GLY A 185 -15.36 12.21 10.15
C GLY A 185 -15.42 13.03 11.43
N ALA A 186 -15.72 14.32 11.28
CA ALA A 186 -15.88 15.24 12.40
C ALA A 186 -17.04 14.86 13.32
N ASP A 187 -18.04 14.20 12.78
CA ASP A 187 -19.24 13.66 13.48
C ASP A 187 -19.03 12.26 14.06
N GLY A 188 -17.85 11.65 13.85
CA GLY A 188 -17.54 10.29 14.26
C GLY A 188 -17.95 9.22 13.26
N GLU A 189 -18.50 9.58 12.09
CA GLU A 189 -18.79 8.61 11.04
C GLU A 189 -17.51 7.96 10.49
N SER A 190 -17.63 6.69 10.17
CA SER A 190 -16.54 5.93 9.55
C SER A 190 -16.59 6.04 8.04
N TYR A 191 -15.41 6.12 7.42
CA TYR A 191 -15.26 6.18 5.98
C TYR A 191 -14.30 5.12 5.48
N ASN A 192 -14.75 4.36 4.47
CA ASN A 192 -13.91 3.46 3.70
C ASN A 192 -13.04 4.28 2.74
N ILE A 193 -11.74 4.16 2.82
CA ILE A 193 -10.80 4.92 1.98
C ILE A 193 -9.99 3.95 1.13
N ASN A 194 -9.66 4.35 -0.09
CA ASN A 194 -8.79 3.54 -0.94
C ASN A 194 -7.39 3.42 -0.31
N ALA A 195 -6.87 2.20 -0.18
CA ALA A 195 -5.60 1.93 0.48
C ALA A 195 -4.39 2.57 -0.22
N ASP A 196 -4.42 2.72 -1.55
CA ASP A 196 -3.34 3.39 -2.29
C ASP A 196 -3.30 4.89 -1.95
N LEU A 197 -4.49 5.52 -1.77
CA LEU A 197 -4.61 6.92 -1.35
C LEU A 197 -4.11 7.13 0.09
N VAL A 198 -4.45 6.23 1.02
CA VAL A 198 -3.95 6.29 2.40
C VAL A 198 -2.44 6.13 2.43
N ALA A 199 -1.90 5.16 1.70
CA ALA A 199 -0.45 4.94 1.64
C ALA A 199 0.30 6.13 1.03
N GLY A 200 -0.21 6.70 -0.06
CA GLY A 200 0.36 7.90 -0.68
C GLY A 200 0.37 9.10 0.26
N LYS A 201 -0.76 9.35 0.94
CA LYS A 201 -0.88 10.48 1.88
C LYS A 201 0.00 10.29 3.12
N LEU A 202 0.09 9.08 3.65
CA LEU A 202 1.01 8.75 4.74
C LEU A 202 2.47 8.96 4.32
N ALA A 203 2.85 8.50 3.13
CA ALA A 203 4.20 8.68 2.61
C ALA A 203 4.58 10.17 2.49
N GLU A 204 3.65 11.01 2.02
CA GLU A 204 3.81 12.48 1.97
C GLU A 204 4.07 13.06 3.37
N ILE A 205 3.17 12.77 4.34
CA ILE A 205 3.20 13.36 5.68
C ILE A 205 4.41 12.88 6.49
N LEU A 206 4.76 11.59 6.36
CA LEU A 206 5.93 11.01 7.02
C LEU A 206 7.25 11.32 6.31
N LYS A 207 7.21 12.05 5.19
CA LYS A 207 8.37 12.35 4.33
C LYS A 207 9.16 11.08 4.02
N ALA A 208 8.42 10.04 3.59
CA ALA A 208 8.99 8.73 3.35
C ALA A 208 10.08 8.77 2.26
N GLU A 209 11.12 7.99 2.45
CA GLU A 209 12.15 7.77 1.43
C GLU A 209 11.59 7.02 0.22
N LYS A 210 10.72 6.03 0.51
CA LYS A 210 10.05 5.23 -0.52
C LYS A 210 8.57 5.01 -0.18
N LEU A 211 7.75 5.06 -1.23
CA LEU A 211 6.41 4.48 -1.24
C LEU A 211 6.43 3.24 -2.13
N ILE A 212 6.04 2.09 -1.60
CA ILE A 212 5.99 0.83 -2.36
C ILE A 212 4.55 0.37 -2.45
N LEU A 213 4.04 0.23 -3.67
CA LEU A 213 2.68 -0.23 -3.96
C LEU A 213 2.75 -1.66 -4.53
N LEU A 214 2.46 -2.67 -3.70
CA LEU A 214 2.33 -4.05 -4.18
C LEU A 214 1.04 -4.20 -4.99
N SER A 215 1.15 -4.85 -6.13
CA SER A 215 0.09 -5.03 -7.10
C SER A 215 0.08 -6.47 -7.65
N ASN A 216 -0.93 -6.80 -8.48
CA ASN A 216 -1.01 -8.06 -9.21
C ASN A 216 -0.44 -7.96 -10.64
N ILE A 217 0.29 -6.90 -10.92
CA ILE A 217 0.92 -6.66 -12.22
C ILE A 217 2.40 -6.32 -11.99
N PRO A 218 3.26 -6.60 -12.96
CA PRO A 218 4.70 -6.34 -12.84
C PRO A 218 5.05 -4.85 -12.68
N GLY A 219 4.14 -3.95 -13.04
CA GLY A 219 4.31 -2.50 -13.00
C GLY A 219 3.46 -1.83 -14.06
N VAL A 220 3.83 -0.64 -14.49
CA VAL A 220 3.19 0.07 -15.61
C VAL A 220 3.70 -0.52 -16.91
N LEU A 221 2.78 -0.92 -17.78
CA LEU A 221 3.10 -1.46 -19.11
C LEU A 221 2.80 -0.42 -20.19
N ASP A 222 3.60 -0.40 -21.25
CA ASP A 222 3.26 0.32 -22.47
C ASP A 222 2.15 -0.39 -23.26
N LYS A 223 1.77 0.17 -24.42
CA LYS A 223 0.73 -0.40 -25.29
C LYS A 223 1.14 -1.74 -25.92
N GLU A 224 2.43 -2.00 -26.00
CA GLU A 224 3.04 -3.24 -26.49
C GLU A 224 3.22 -4.30 -25.39
N GLY A 225 2.95 -3.95 -24.13
CA GLY A 225 3.05 -4.84 -22.97
C GLY A 225 4.44 -4.87 -22.32
N ASN A 226 5.36 -3.97 -22.68
CA ASN A 226 6.67 -3.87 -22.07
C ASN A 226 6.59 -3.10 -20.74
N LEU A 227 7.37 -3.53 -19.76
CA LEU A 227 7.46 -2.85 -18.46
C LEU A 227 8.16 -1.51 -18.60
N LEU A 228 7.47 -0.46 -18.17
CA LEU A 228 8.04 0.88 -18.08
C LEU A 228 8.68 1.08 -16.70
N THR A 229 9.92 1.54 -16.67
CA THR A 229 10.63 1.86 -15.42
C THR A 229 11.28 3.24 -15.52
N GLY A 230 11.62 3.84 -14.39
CA GLY A 230 12.25 5.16 -14.36
C GLY A 230 11.38 6.29 -14.88
N LEU A 231 10.08 6.24 -14.62
CA LEU A 231 9.12 7.24 -15.06
C LEU A 231 9.29 8.55 -14.26
N THR A 232 9.37 9.67 -14.97
CA THR A 232 9.23 10.99 -14.37
C THR A 232 7.76 11.37 -14.21
N ALA A 233 7.48 12.34 -13.36
CA ALA A 233 6.13 12.88 -13.18
C ALA A 233 5.52 13.35 -14.52
N GLN A 234 6.31 14.04 -15.34
CA GLN A 234 5.89 14.49 -16.67
C GLN A 234 5.52 13.31 -17.58
N ARG A 235 6.35 12.25 -17.59
CA ARG A 235 6.08 11.07 -18.44
C ARG A 235 4.81 10.36 -18.02
N VAL A 236 4.53 10.29 -16.72
CA VAL A 236 3.27 9.73 -16.20
C VAL A 236 2.07 10.56 -16.66
N ASP A 237 2.15 11.90 -16.63
CA ASP A 237 1.08 12.78 -17.11
C ASP A 237 0.81 12.56 -18.62
N GLU A 238 1.85 12.34 -19.44
CA GLU A 238 1.72 11.98 -20.86
C GLU A 238 1.02 10.64 -21.07
N LEU A 239 1.38 9.61 -20.26
CA LEU A 239 0.77 8.28 -20.32
C LEU A 239 -0.70 8.26 -19.87
N PHE A 240 -1.12 9.20 -19.03
CA PHE A 240 -2.53 9.46 -18.74
C PHE A 240 -3.23 10.07 -19.96
N ALA A 241 -2.62 11.08 -20.57
CA ALA A 241 -3.22 11.81 -21.68
C ALA A 241 -3.41 10.94 -22.94
N ASP A 242 -2.47 10.03 -23.21
CA ASP A 242 -2.52 9.13 -24.37
C ASP A 242 -3.32 7.83 -24.13
N GLY A 243 -3.87 7.66 -22.90
CA GLY A 243 -4.71 6.51 -22.53
C GLY A 243 -3.95 5.21 -22.27
N THR A 244 -2.62 5.22 -22.24
CA THR A 244 -1.80 4.05 -21.86
C THR A 244 -2.12 3.62 -20.43
N ILE A 245 -2.25 4.59 -19.50
CA ILE A 245 -2.70 4.35 -18.14
C ILE A 245 -4.20 4.55 -18.06
N SER A 246 -4.94 3.47 -17.76
CA SER A 246 -6.40 3.46 -17.72
C SER A 246 -6.96 2.55 -16.62
N GLY A 247 -8.27 2.58 -16.42
CA GLY A 247 -9.00 1.69 -15.52
C GLY A 247 -8.50 1.71 -14.07
N GLY A 248 -8.30 0.53 -13.49
CA GLY A 248 -7.88 0.35 -12.10
C GLY A 248 -6.46 0.86 -11.77
N MET A 249 -5.65 1.17 -12.80
CA MET A 249 -4.32 1.77 -12.60
C MET A 249 -4.38 3.26 -12.28
N LEU A 250 -5.45 3.96 -12.70
CA LEU A 250 -5.59 5.41 -12.50
C LEU A 250 -5.44 5.83 -11.03
N PRO A 251 -6.18 5.28 -10.05
CA PRO A 251 -6.02 5.68 -8.66
C PRO A 251 -4.64 5.32 -8.09
N LYS A 252 -4.07 4.19 -8.50
CA LYS A 252 -2.75 3.73 -8.05
C LYS A 252 -1.63 4.66 -8.51
N ILE A 253 -1.57 4.94 -9.81
CA ILE A 253 -0.53 5.79 -10.38
C ILE A 253 -0.76 7.25 -10.00
N GLY A 254 -2.01 7.70 -9.93
CA GLY A 254 -2.35 9.02 -9.41
C GLY A 254 -1.83 9.23 -8.00
N SER A 255 -2.07 8.27 -7.09
CA SER A 255 -1.54 8.31 -5.73
C SER A 255 0.00 8.33 -5.68
N ALA A 256 0.66 7.52 -6.52
CA ALA A 256 2.11 7.48 -6.64
C ALA A 256 2.68 8.82 -7.12
N LEU A 257 2.07 9.38 -8.17
CA LEU A 257 2.46 10.66 -8.75
C LEU A 257 2.28 11.82 -7.77
N ASP A 258 1.13 11.87 -7.08
CA ASP A 258 0.86 12.89 -6.06
C ASP A 258 1.87 12.82 -4.91
N ALA A 259 2.19 11.63 -4.44
CA ALA A 259 3.17 11.43 -3.37
C ALA A 259 4.56 11.96 -3.78
N VAL A 260 5.00 11.65 -5.00
CA VAL A 260 6.30 12.11 -5.53
C VAL A 260 6.30 13.63 -5.72
N LYS A 261 5.27 14.22 -6.35
CA LYS A 261 5.12 15.69 -6.50
C LYS A 261 5.11 16.43 -5.16
N LYS A 262 4.79 15.75 -4.06
CA LYS A 262 4.74 16.30 -2.70
C LYS A 262 5.95 15.92 -1.83
N GLY A 263 7.01 15.43 -2.45
CA GLY A 263 8.32 15.28 -1.83
C GLY A 263 8.69 13.89 -1.34
N VAL A 264 7.91 12.84 -1.60
CA VAL A 264 8.35 11.45 -1.47
C VAL A 264 9.44 11.19 -2.51
N LYS A 265 10.60 10.67 -2.09
CA LYS A 265 11.77 10.59 -2.96
C LYS A 265 11.58 9.63 -4.15
N SER A 266 10.87 8.53 -3.95
CA SER A 266 10.52 7.61 -5.02
C SER A 266 9.27 6.81 -4.67
N CYS A 267 8.48 6.49 -5.69
CA CYS A 267 7.40 5.53 -5.60
C CYS A 267 7.68 4.33 -6.52
N HIS A 268 7.42 3.13 -6.02
CA HIS A 268 7.64 1.89 -6.75
C HIS A 268 6.34 1.10 -6.83
N ILE A 269 5.97 0.66 -8.02
CA ILE A 269 4.84 -0.26 -8.24
C ILE A 269 5.45 -1.59 -8.59
N ILE A 270 5.26 -2.59 -7.73
CA ILE A 270 5.93 -3.89 -7.85
C ILE A 270 4.91 -5.04 -7.84
N ASP A 271 5.32 -6.18 -8.41
CA ASP A 271 4.50 -7.38 -8.43
C ASP A 271 4.56 -8.10 -7.07
N GLY A 272 3.48 -8.06 -6.33
CA GLY A 272 3.36 -8.75 -5.05
C GLY A 272 3.28 -10.27 -5.14
N ARG A 273 3.24 -10.86 -6.36
CA ARG A 273 3.29 -12.31 -6.59
C ARG A 273 4.73 -12.85 -6.64
N VAL A 274 5.71 -11.95 -6.70
CA VAL A 274 7.13 -12.32 -6.62
C VAL A 274 7.51 -12.55 -5.16
N GLU A 275 8.08 -13.71 -4.85
CA GLU A 275 8.59 -13.96 -3.50
C GLU A 275 9.68 -12.96 -3.12
N HIS A 276 9.63 -12.43 -1.91
CA HIS A 276 10.57 -11.43 -1.41
C HIS A 276 10.66 -10.15 -2.26
N ALA A 277 9.54 -9.75 -2.89
CA ALA A 277 9.47 -8.57 -3.75
C ALA A 277 10.01 -7.29 -3.07
N LEU A 278 9.76 -7.10 -1.77
CA LEU A 278 10.26 -5.94 -1.02
C LEU A 278 11.78 -5.93 -0.92
N LEU A 279 12.39 -7.08 -0.65
CA LEU A 279 13.84 -7.17 -0.52
C LEU A 279 14.53 -6.96 -1.86
N LEU A 280 13.98 -7.52 -2.94
CA LEU A 280 14.49 -7.32 -4.28
C LEU A 280 14.47 -5.84 -4.66
N GLU A 281 13.39 -5.14 -4.35
CA GLU A 281 13.23 -3.72 -4.71
C GLU A 281 14.05 -2.76 -3.83
N ILE A 282 14.27 -3.12 -2.56
CA ILE A 282 14.91 -2.20 -1.60
C ILE A 282 16.41 -2.49 -1.47
N LEU A 283 16.81 -3.75 -1.52
CA LEU A 283 18.16 -4.19 -1.18
C LEU A 283 19.00 -4.65 -2.38
N THR A 284 18.50 -4.44 -3.61
CA THR A 284 19.25 -4.75 -4.84
C THR A 284 19.19 -3.59 -5.83
N ASP A 285 20.08 -3.61 -6.82
CA ASP A 285 20.09 -2.66 -7.94
C ASP A 285 19.18 -3.05 -9.11
N GLN A 286 18.65 -4.27 -9.07
CA GLN A 286 17.88 -4.85 -10.17
C GLN A 286 16.38 -4.56 -10.09
N GLY A 287 15.87 -3.63 -9.38
CA GLY A 287 14.45 -3.30 -9.25
C GLY A 287 13.46 -4.16 -10.05
N ILE A 288 12.35 -4.57 -9.47
CA ILE A 288 11.42 -5.54 -10.10
C ILE A 288 10.14 -4.92 -10.65
N GLY A 289 10.07 -3.60 -10.69
CA GLY A 289 8.83 -2.91 -11.06
C GLY A 289 9.02 -1.56 -11.73
N THR A 290 8.00 -0.74 -11.66
CA THR A 290 8.02 0.63 -12.15
C THR A 290 8.46 1.59 -11.04
N LEU A 291 9.56 2.28 -11.27
CA LEU A 291 10.01 3.41 -10.45
C LEU A 291 9.38 4.70 -10.99
N ILE A 292 8.76 5.48 -10.11
CA ILE A 292 8.29 6.86 -10.37
C ILE A 292 9.07 7.79 -9.44
N LYS A 293 9.66 8.84 -10.02
CA LYS A 293 10.42 9.87 -9.29
C LYS A 293 10.10 11.25 -9.84
N GLU A 294 10.44 12.27 -9.08
CA GLU A 294 10.14 13.66 -9.49
C GLU A 294 10.90 14.04 -10.77
N ASN A 295 12.20 13.79 -10.85
CA ASN A 295 13.09 13.95 -12.01
C ASN A 295 14.28 12.99 -11.94
#